data_4c8871e93b377910ccb7c3841afc1507
#
_entry.id   4c8871e93b377910ccb7c3841afc1507
#
_cell.length_a   1.000
_cell.length_b   1.000
_cell.length_c   1.000
_cell.angle_alpha   90.00
_cell.angle_beta   90.00
_cell.angle_gamma   90.00
#
_symmetry.space_group_name_H-M   'P 1'
#
loop_
_entity.id
_entity.type
_entity.pdbx_description
1 polymer ?
#
loop_
_entity_poly.entity_id
_entity_poly.type
_entity_poly.pdbx_seq_one_letter_code
_entity_poly.pdbx_strand_id
1 'polypeptide(L)'
;PVQYIGEALKPAKVSKVLADEDANSMDVTVDEDNLAVAIGKGGQNVRLASELTGWQINIMTAEEANKKQEEEDQAACSEFMTELSMSQDDAMALFEDGIYSLEELAYVPEQEIAGLGLFSDEELPEVREKARTVLLARALKREENLRQADPSLFALEGMDNDLASKLVGAGVKTADELGDLDTEELVEKTGLDEEAASKLIMAARASWAE
;
A
#
# COMPACT_ATOMS: atom_id res chain seq x y z
N PRO A 1 -6.24 -19.76 0.37
CA PRO A 1 -6.44 -18.77 1.46
C PRO A 1 -7.83 -18.13 1.36
N VAL A 2 -8.24 -17.57 0.21
CA VAL A 2 -9.52 -16.86 0.00
C VAL A 2 -10.76 -17.65 0.44
N GLN A 3 -10.81 -18.97 0.20
CA GLN A 3 -11.94 -19.81 0.62
C GLN A 3 -12.08 -19.95 2.14
N TYR A 4 -10.98 -19.90 2.87
CA TYR A 4 -10.99 -20.00 4.34
C TYR A 4 -11.50 -18.73 5.01
N ILE A 5 -11.35 -17.56 4.38
CA ILE A 5 -11.84 -16.30 4.95
C ILE A 5 -13.36 -16.28 5.08
N GLY A 6 -14.08 -16.72 4.04
CA GLY A 6 -15.53 -16.82 4.09
C GLY A 6 -16.03 -17.75 5.20
N GLU A 7 -15.26 -18.80 5.53
CA GLU A 7 -15.56 -19.69 6.65
C GLU A 7 -15.17 -19.09 8.01
N ALA A 8 -14.04 -18.39 8.07
CA ALA A 8 -13.52 -17.77 9.30
C ALA A 8 -14.39 -16.59 9.79
N LEU A 9 -15.02 -15.88 8.86
CA LEU A 9 -15.89 -14.75 9.16
C LEU A 9 -17.36 -15.12 9.37
N LYS A 10 -17.73 -16.41 9.32
CA LYS A 10 -19.11 -16.83 9.61
C LYS A 10 -19.55 -16.33 11.01
N PRO A 11 -20.81 -15.89 11.17
CA PRO A 11 -21.95 -15.98 10.24
C PRO A 11 -22.07 -14.85 9.22
N ALA A 12 -21.10 -13.91 9.13
CA ALA A 12 -21.13 -12.84 8.15
C ALA A 12 -21.06 -13.40 6.71
N LYS A 13 -21.80 -12.78 5.82
CA LYS A 13 -21.76 -13.11 4.38
C LYS A 13 -20.74 -12.20 3.70
N VAL A 14 -19.73 -12.83 3.12
CA VAL A 14 -18.70 -12.15 2.34
C VAL A 14 -19.15 -12.05 0.87
N SER A 15 -19.12 -10.85 0.33
CA SER A 15 -19.52 -10.57 -1.07
C SER A 15 -18.33 -10.68 -2.03
N LYS A 16 -17.16 -10.16 -1.65
CA LYS A 16 -15.94 -10.18 -2.47
C LYS A 16 -14.70 -10.26 -1.57
N VAL A 17 -13.65 -10.91 -2.06
CA VAL A 17 -12.34 -10.94 -1.41
C VAL A 17 -11.29 -10.61 -2.47
N LEU A 18 -10.48 -9.60 -2.19
CA LEU A 18 -9.29 -9.23 -2.96
C LEU A 18 -8.07 -9.54 -2.09
N ALA A 19 -7.14 -10.32 -2.63
CA ALA A 19 -5.91 -10.67 -1.95
C ALA A 19 -4.75 -9.90 -2.58
N ASP A 20 -3.98 -9.24 -1.75
CA ASP A 20 -2.70 -8.63 -2.10
C ASP A 20 -1.60 -9.52 -1.50
N GLU A 21 -0.93 -10.29 -2.36
CA GLU A 21 0.11 -11.23 -1.96
C GLU A 21 1.40 -10.50 -1.52
N ASP A 22 1.67 -9.34 -2.09
CA ASP A 22 2.87 -8.56 -1.79
C ASP A 22 2.76 -7.89 -0.41
N ALA A 23 1.59 -7.35 -0.09
CA ALA A 23 1.30 -6.78 1.22
C ALA A 23 0.87 -7.84 2.26
N ASN A 24 0.68 -9.09 1.86
CA ASN A 24 0.11 -10.17 2.68
C ASN A 24 -1.21 -9.75 3.35
N SER A 25 -2.04 -9.00 2.61
CA SER A 25 -3.31 -8.45 3.06
C SER A 25 -4.48 -8.91 2.21
N MET A 26 -5.68 -8.89 2.77
CA MET A 26 -6.92 -9.21 2.07
C MET A 26 -7.99 -8.19 2.39
N ASP A 27 -8.55 -7.59 1.36
CA ASP A 27 -9.71 -6.73 1.45
C ASP A 27 -10.98 -7.56 1.27
N VAL A 28 -11.81 -7.57 2.28
CA VAL A 28 -13.03 -8.37 2.33
C VAL A 28 -14.24 -7.43 2.29
N THR A 29 -15.00 -7.49 1.21
CA THR A 29 -16.21 -6.71 1.05
C THR A 29 -17.40 -7.48 1.57
N VAL A 30 -18.18 -6.83 2.43
CA VAL A 30 -19.42 -7.35 3.01
C VAL A 30 -20.56 -6.37 2.80
N ASP A 31 -21.81 -6.86 2.89
CA ASP A 31 -22.97 -6.00 2.92
C ASP A 31 -23.00 -5.19 4.23
N GLU A 32 -23.59 -4.00 4.23
CA GLU A 32 -23.67 -3.10 5.40
C GLU A 32 -24.23 -3.82 6.65
N ASP A 33 -25.27 -4.63 6.46
CA ASP A 33 -25.90 -5.42 7.53
C ASP A 33 -24.95 -6.47 8.14
N ASN A 34 -23.94 -6.90 7.41
CA ASN A 34 -22.97 -7.89 7.82
C ASN A 34 -21.65 -7.29 8.37
N LEU A 35 -21.42 -5.99 8.20
CA LEU A 35 -20.17 -5.33 8.59
C LEU A 35 -19.88 -5.51 10.08
N ALA A 36 -20.85 -5.18 10.94
CA ALA A 36 -20.70 -5.30 12.39
C ALA A 36 -20.48 -6.75 12.84
N VAL A 37 -21.08 -7.72 12.14
CA VAL A 37 -20.92 -9.15 12.42
C VAL A 37 -19.56 -9.65 11.97
N ALA A 38 -19.09 -9.21 10.81
CA ALA A 38 -17.79 -9.58 10.27
C ALA A 38 -16.63 -9.05 11.13
N ILE A 39 -16.72 -7.81 11.58
CA ILE A 39 -15.74 -7.20 12.49
C ILE A 39 -15.80 -7.86 13.85
N GLY A 40 -17.04 -8.10 14.36
CA GLY A 40 -17.27 -8.62 15.69
C GLY A 40 -17.06 -7.59 16.79
N LYS A 41 -17.42 -7.96 18.03
CA LYS A 41 -17.30 -7.06 19.19
C LYS A 41 -15.82 -6.72 19.46
N GLY A 42 -15.47 -5.45 19.31
CA GLY A 42 -14.09 -4.99 19.51
C GLY A 42 -13.09 -5.58 18.51
N GLY A 43 -13.53 -5.92 17.29
CA GLY A 43 -12.65 -6.46 16.25
C GLY A 43 -12.28 -7.94 16.43
N GLN A 44 -12.94 -8.67 17.33
CA GLN A 44 -12.57 -10.06 17.65
C GLN A 44 -12.65 -11.01 16.46
N ASN A 45 -13.66 -10.89 15.60
CA ASN A 45 -13.82 -11.83 14.49
C ASN A 45 -12.76 -11.60 13.41
N VAL A 46 -12.53 -10.36 13.04
CA VAL A 46 -11.50 -10.03 12.06
C VAL A 46 -10.10 -10.40 12.56
N ARG A 47 -9.83 -10.16 13.85
CA ARG A 47 -8.55 -10.53 14.47
C ARG A 47 -8.35 -12.05 14.49
N LEU A 48 -9.33 -12.82 14.89
CA LEU A 48 -9.26 -14.29 14.88
C LEU A 48 -9.08 -14.82 13.44
N ALA A 49 -9.80 -14.26 12.47
CA ALA A 49 -9.64 -14.62 11.08
C ALA A 49 -8.23 -14.31 10.56
N SER A 50 -7.66 -13.17 10.94
CA SER A 50 -6.27 -12.80 10.66
C SER A 50 -5.26 -13.77 11.26
N GLU A 51 -5.42 -14.11 12.55
CA GLU A 51 -4.57 -15.08 13.25
C GLU A 51 -4.66 -16.50 12.64
N LEU A 52 -5.85 -16.92 12.23
CA LEU A 52 -6.06 -18.24 11.62
C LEU A 52 -5.49 -18.36 10.20
N THR A 53 -5.54 -17.29 9.44
CA THR A 53 -5.12 -17.28 8.04
C THR A 53 -3.68 -16.84 7.84
N GLY A 54 -3.12 -16.11 8.79
CA GLY A 54 -1.81 -15.47 8.69
C GLY A 54 -1.81 -14.24 7.76
N TRP A 55 -3.00 -13.73 7.38
CA TRP A 55 -3.17 -12.56 6.51
C TRP A 55 -3.76 -11.40 7.29
N GLN A 56 -3.35 -10.20 6.95
CA GLN A 56 -4.01 -8.99 7.43
C GLN A 56 -5.36 -8.87 6.71
N ILE A 57 -6.46 -8.82 7.46
CA ILE A 57 -7.81 -8.77 6.91
C ILE A 57 -8.40 -7.40 7.15
N ASN A 58 -8.76 -6.71 6.08
CA ASN A 58 -9.50 -5.46 6.10
C ASN A 58 -10.94 -5.74 5.69
N ILE A 59 -11.89 -5.36 6.53
CA ILE A 59 -13.32 -5.56 6.24
C ILE A 59 -13.94 -4.20 5.92
N MET A 60 -14.64 -4.14 4.80
CA MET A 60 -15.24 -2.90 4.31
C MET A 60 -16.57 -3.17 3.60
N THR A 61 -17.37 -2.15 3.46
CA THR A 61 -18.59 -2.19 2.63
C THR A 61 -18.26 -2.06 1.15
N ALA A 62 -19.24 -2.34 0.27
CA ALA A 62 -19.08 -2.14 -1.17
C ALA A 62 -18.82 -0.65 -1.52
N GLU A 63 -19.46 0.28 -0.78
CA GLU A 63 -19.20 1.73 -0.95
C GLU A 63 -17.78 2.11 -0.57
N GLU A 64 -17.29 1.62 0.57
CA GLU A 64 -15.92 1.87 1.02
C GLU A 64 -14.89 1.24 0.06
N ALA A 65 -15.15 0.03 -0.44
CA ALA A 65 -14.30 -0.63 -1.43
C ALA A 65 -14.23 0.16 -2.75
N ASN A 66 -15.36 0.65 -3.24
CA ASN A 66 -15.40 1.48 -4.45
C ASN A 66 -14.66 2.82 -4.24
N LYS A 67 -14.89 3.46 -3.09
CA LYS A 67 -14.20 4.72 -2.77
C LYS A 67 -12.68 4.52 -2.67
N LYS A 68 -12.24 3.45 -2.01
CA LYS A 68 -10.82 3.08 -1.93
C LYS A 68 -10.23 2.88 -3.33
N GLN A 69 -10.94 2.13 -4.20
CA GLN A 69 -10.52 1.91 -5.57
C GLN A 69 -10.42 3.22 -6.37
N GLU A 70 -11.41 4.11 -6.25
CA GLU A 70 -11.38 5.43 -6.90
C GLU A 70 -10.22 6.30 -6.41
N GLU A 71 -9.89 6.25 -5.11
CA GLU A 71 -8.75 6.97 -4.54
C GLU A 71 -7.41 6.39 -5.03
N GLU A 72 -7.28 5.07 -5.12
CA GLU A 72 -6.12 4.38 -5.68
C GLU A 72 -5.94 4.69 -7.16
N ASP A 73 -7.02 4.65 -7.95
CA ASP A 73 -7.04 4.99 -9.37
C ASP A 73 -6.61 6.45 -9.60
N GLN A 74 -7.13 7.39 -8.78
CA GLN A 74 -6.73 8.79 -8.85
C GLN A 74 -5.26 9.00 -8.47
N ALA A 75 -4.77 8.30 -7.46
CA ALA A 75 -3.38 8.39 -7.04
C ALA A 75 -2.44 7.91 -8.15
N ALA A 76 -2.75 6.79 -8.79
CA ALA A 76 -1.95 6.25 -9.87
C ALA A 76 -2.04 7.11 -11.15
N CYS A 77 -3.22 7.64 -11.51
CA CYS A 77 -3.33 8.65 -12.57
C CYS A 77 -2.46 9.87 -12.28
N SER A 78 -2.50 10.39 -11.05
CA SER A 78 -1.66 11.51 -10.62
C SER A 78 -0.17 11.19 -10.72
N GLU A 79 0.22 9.94 -10.42
CA GLU A 79 1.59 9.47 -10.53
C GLU A 79 2.07 9.49 -12.00
N PHE A 80 1.30 8.95 -12.94
CA PHE A 80 1.62 9.01 -14.36
C PHE A 80 1.73 10.45 -14.87
N MET A 81 0.80 11.32 -14.49
CA MET A 81 0.83 12.72 -14.88
C MET A 81 2.08 13.45 -14.35
N THR A 82 2.44 13.22 -13.10
CA THR A 82 3.53 13.91 -12.43
C THR A 82 4.89 13.39 -12.86
N GLU A 83 5.08 12.08 -12.84
CA GLU A 83 6.38 11.45 -13.07
C GLU A 83 6.73 11.33 -14.56
N LEU A 84 5.73 11.08 -15.40
CA LEU A 84 5.93 10.90 -16.84
C LEU A 84 5.59 12.16 -17.64
N SER A 85 5.03 13.19 -17.00
CA SER A 85 4.50 14.41 -17.68
C SER A 85 3.43 14.08 -18.73
N MET A 86 2.59 13.08 -18.41
CA MET A 86 1.52 12.57 -19.25
C MET A 86 0.26 13.42 -19.11
N SER A 87 -0.58 13.48 -20.14
CA SER A 87 -1.90 14.09 -20.01
C SER A 87 -2.84 13.24 -19.15
N GLN A 88 -3.87 13.85 -18.59
CA GLN A 88 -4.88 13.11 -17.83
C GLN A 88 -5.60 12.08 -18.70
N ASP A 89 -5.90 12.43 -19.95
CA ASP A 89 -6.60 11.55 -20.88
C ASP A 89 -5.77 10.30 -21.19
N ASP A 90 -4.45 10.45 -21.41
CA ASP A 90 -3.55 9.31 -21.65
C ASP A 90 -3.37 8.44 -20.38
N ALA A 91 -3.27 9.06 -19.21
CA ALA A 91 -3.19 8.34 -17.95
C ALA A 91 -4.46 7.53 -17.67
N MET A 92 -5.64 8.11 -17.92
CA MET A 92 -6.90 7.40 -17.77
C MET A 92 -7.05 6.26 -18.79
N ALA A 93 -6.59 6.46 -20.02
CA ALA A 93 -6.63 5.43 -21.05
C ALA A 93 -5.74 4.23 -20.68
N LEU A 94 -4.55 4.44 -20.07
CA LEU A 94 -3.72 3.35 -19.54
C LEU A 94 -4.48 2.55 -18.48
N PHE A 95 -5.22 3.24 -17.61
CA PHE A 95 -6.05 2.61 -16.58
C PHE A 95 -7.17 1.74 -17.16
N GLU A 96 -7.89 2.25 -18.16
CA GLU A 96 -8.97 1.51 -18.84
C GLU A 96 -8.46 0.24 -19.50
N ASP A 97 -7.19 0.25 -19.93
CA ASP A 97 -6.51 -0.87 -20.57
C ASP A 97 -5.75 -1.78 -19.59
N GLY A 98 -5.86 -1.54 -18.29
CA GLY A 98 -5.36 -2.42 -17.23
C GLY A 98 -3.90 -2.18 -16.81
N ILE A 99 -3.35 -1.00 -17.09
CA ILE A 99 -2.01 -0.59 -16.63
C ILE A 99 -2.17 0.40 -15.48
N TYR A 100 -1.88 -0.05 -14.27
CA TYR A 100 -2.16 0.67 -13.02
C TYR A 100 -0.91 1.19 -12.32
N SER A 101 0.29 0.86 -12.78
CA SER A 101 1.54 1.24 -12.12
C SER A 101 2.67 1.57 -13.11
N LEU A 102 3.66 2.32 -12.62
CA LEU A 102 4.90 2.60 -13.38
C LEU A 102 5.66 1.31 -13.69
N GLU A 103 5.62 0.33 -12.79
CA GLU A 103 6.23 -0.98 -12.96
C GLU A 103 5.61 -1.73 -14.16
N GLU A 104 4.29 -1.77 -14.24
CA GLU A 104 3.58 -2.39 -15.35
C GLU A 104 3.93 -1.71 -16.67
N LEU A 105 3.87 -0.38 -16.71
CA LEU A 105 4.22 0.39 -17.90
C LEU A 105 5.68 0.15 -18.33
N ALA A 106 6.60 0.03 -17.38
CA ALA A 106 8.02 -0.18 -17.64
C ALA A 106 8.36 -1.60 -18.15
N TYR A 107 7.65 -2.63 -17.65
CA TYR A 107 8.07 -4.02 -17.79
C TYR A 107 7.07 -4.92 -18.53
N VAL A 108 5.80 -4.54 -18.69
CA VAL A 108 4.85 -5.27 -19.56
C VAL A 108 5.40 -5.31 -21.00
N PRO A 109 5.20 -6.41 -21.76
CA PRO A 109 5.68 -6.51 -23.12
C PRO A 109 5.23 -5.33 -23.98
N GLU A 110 6.17 -4.76 -24.74
CA GLU A 110 5.92 -3.57 -25.58
C GLU A 110 4.76 -3.77 -26.56
N GLN A 111 4.60 -4.99 -27.06
CA GLN A 111 3.54 -5.36 -27.99
C GLN A 111 2.13 -5.25 -27.40
N GLU A 112 2.00 -5.47 -26.08
CA GLU A 112 0.73 -5.34 -25.39
C GLU A 112 0.34 -3.86 -25.26
N ILE A 113 1.29 -3.00 -24.89
CA ILE A 113 1.05 -1.56 -24.76
C ILE A 113 0.86 -0.91 -26.13
N ALA A 114 1.67 -1.29 -27.13
CA ALA A 114 1.53 -0.80 -28.50
C ALA A 114 0.16 -1.18 -29.12
N GLY A 115 -0.39 -2.34 -28.72
CA GLY A 115 -1.72 -2.79 -29.15
C GLY A 115 -2.86 -1.90 -28.66
N LEU A 116 -2.66 -1.09 -27.62
CA LEU A 116 -3.65 -0.14 -27.08
C LEU A 116 -3.81 1.10 -27.96
N GLY A 117 -2.80 1.42 -28.78
CA GLY A 117 -2.85 2.55 -29.72
C GLY A 117 -2.78 3.93 -29.06
N LEU A 118 -2.37 3.99 -27.78
CA LEU A 118 -2.26 5.23 -26.99
C LEU A 118 -1.00 6.03 -27.33
N PHE A 119 0.06 5.34 -27.73
CA PHE A 119 1.35 5.94 -28.04
C PHE A 119 1.77 5.60 -29.47
N SER A 120 2.48 6.50 -30.11
CA SER A 120 3.19 6.21 -31.34
C SER A 120 4.39 5.28 -31.09
N ASP A 121 4.90 4.65 -32.16
CA ASP A 121 6.08 3.79 -32.09
C ASP A 121 7.36 4.53 -31.58
N GLU A 122 7.38 5.87 -31.66
CA GLU A 122 8.47 6.70 -31.16
C GLU A 122 8.25 7.12 -29.69
N GLU A 123 7.00 7.37 -29.28
CA GLU A 123 6.65 7.82 -27.91
C GLU A 123 6.70 6.70 -26.89
N LEU A 124 6.24 5.51 -27.25
CA LEU A 124 6.18 4.39 -26.31
C LEU A 124 7.55 4.04 -25.69
N PRO A 125 8.65 3.90 -26.46
CA PRO A 125 9.96 3.67 -25.87
C PRO A 125 10.42 4.79 -24.92
N GLU A 126 10.12 6.05 -25.26
CA GLU A 126 10.49 7.20 -24.42
C GLU A 126 9.75 7.22 -23.08
N VAL A 127 8.45 6.95 -23.10
CA VAL A 127 7.62 6.90 -21.89
C VAL A 127 8.07 5.75 -20.99
N ARG A 128 8.33 4.58 -21.56
CA ARG A 128 8.85 3.41 -20.81
C ARG A 128 10.23 3.67 -20.22
N GLU A 129 11.10 4.34 -20.93
CA GLU A 129 12.44 4.69 -20.42
C GLU A 129 12.35 5.71 -19.28
N LYS A 130 11.42 6.67 -19.36
CA LYS A 130 11.13 7.58 -18.24
C LYS A 130 10.62 6.80 -17.02
N ALA A 131 9.66 5.88 -17.20
CA ALA A 131 9.15 5.04 -16.10
C ALA A 131 10.29 4.24 -15.44
N ARG A 132 11.16 3.59 -16.23
CA ARG A 132 12.33 2.88 -15.69
C ARG A 132 13.29 3.78 -14.94
N THR A 133 13.53 4.99 -15.45
CA THR A 133 14.39 5.97 -14.80
C THR A 133 13.84 6.40 -13.45
N VAL A 134 12.54 6.65 -13.35
CA VAL A 134 11.86 6.99 -12.10
C VAL A 134 11.97 5.84 -11.10
N LEU A 135 11.67 4.62 -11.53
CA LEU A 135 11.76 3.42 -10.69
C LEU A 135 13.19 3.18 -10.18
N LEU A 136 14.19 3.35 -11.04
CA LEU A 136 15.60 3.24 -10.65
C LEU A 136 15.99 4.32 -9.63
N ALA A 137 15.56 5.56 -9.84
CA ALA A 137 15.83 6.65 -8.91
C ALA A 137 15.20 6.40 -7.53
N ARG A 138 13.98 5.86 -7.51
CA ARG A 138 13.28 5.46 -6.27
C ARG A 138 14.02 4.32 -5.55
N ALA A 139 14.43 3.31 -6.30
CA ALA A 139 15.19 2.18 -5.74
C ALA A 139 16.52 2.63 -5.12
N LEU A 140 17.27 3.50 -5.82
CA LEU A 140 18.52 4.06 -5.30
C LEU A 140 18.32 4.91 -4.05
N LYS A 141 17.27 5.75 -4.04
CA LYS A 141 16.92 6.57 -2.87
C LYS A 141 16.50 5.70 -1.69
N ARG A 142 15.73 4.64 -1.93
CA ARG A 142 15.35 3.67 -0.91
C ARG A 142 16.58 3.00 -0.30
N GLU A 143 17.50 2.54 -1.14
CA GLU A 143 18.76 1.93 -0.66
C GLU A 143 19.61 2.91 0.14
N GLU A 144 19.70 4.16 -0.30
CA GLU A 144 20.40 5.22 0.43
C GLU A 144 19.76 5.49 1.80
N ASN A 145 18.43 5.59 1.84
CA ASN A 145 17.68 5.77 3.09
C ASN A 145 17.95 4.60 4.05
N LEU A 146 17.88 3.36 3.56
CA LEU A 146 18.15 2.18 4.39
C LEU A 146 19.58 2.16 4.96
N ARG A 147 20.57 2.66 4.23
CA ARG A 147 21.93 2.82 4.73
C ARG A 147 22.05 3.88 5.83
N GLN A 148 21.16 4.86 5.85
CA GLN A 148 21.11 5.92 6.85
C GLN A 148 20.24 5.56 8.06
N ALA A 149 19.44 4.50 7.97
CA ALA A 149 18.62 4.02 9.08
C ALA A 149 19.50 3.43 10.18
N ASP A 150 19.23 3.84 11.41
CA ASP A 150 19.88 3.26 12.57
C ASP A 150 19.36 1.84 12.86
N PRO A 151 20.20 0.90 13.30
CA PRO A 151 19.77 -0.44 13.68
C PRO A 151 18.62 -0.48 14.71
N SER A 152 18.48 0.56 15.53
CA SER A 152 17.40 0.66 16.52
C SER A 152 16.00 0.67 15.89
N LEU A 153 15.86 1.23 14.68
CA LEU A 153 14.58 1.19 13.95
C LEU A 153 14.19 -0.25 13.61
N PHE A 154 15.13 -1.07 13.15
CA PHE A 154 14.86 -2.45 12.74
C PHE A 154 14.63 -3.40 13.92
N ALA A 155 14.95 -2.96 15.13
CA ALA A 155 14.64 -3.71 16.35
C ALA A 155 13.18 -3.58 16.78
N LEU A 156 12.43 -2.62 16.22
CA LEU A 156 11.04 -2.39 16.56
C LEU A 156 10.12 -3.42 15.88
N GLU A 157 9.19 -3.95 16.65
CA GLU A 157 8.16 -4.85 16.11
C GLU A 157 7.27 -4.13 15.09
N GLY A 158 7.11 -4.72 13.90
CA GLY A 158 6.35 -4.14 12.79
C GLY A 158 7.17 -3.22 11.87
N MET A 159 8.48 -3.08 12.10
CA MET A 159 9.36 -2.33 11.22
C MET A 159 9.85 -3.21 10.06
N ASP A 160 9.61 -2.76 8.85
CA ASP A 160 10.16 -3.35 7.64
C ASP A 160 11.05 -2.35 6.87
N ASN A 161 11.66 -2.80 5.79
CA ASN A 161 12.55 -1.98 4.98
C ASN A 161 11.84 -0.80 4.30
N ASP A 162 10.59 -0.97 3.88
CA ASP A 162 9.82 0.08 3.22
C ASP A 162 9.47 1.19 4.19
N LEU A 163 8.99 0.81 5.36
CA LEU A 163 8.66 1.74 6.43
C LEU A 163 9.91 2.47 6.94
N ALA A 164 11.01 1.75 7.17
CA ALA A 164 12.28 2.35 7.55
C ALA A 164 12.78 3.36 6.51
N SER A 165 12.70 3.02 5.23
CA SER A 165 13.07 3.95 4.16
C SER A 165 12.19 5.20 4.10
N LYS A 166 10.88 5.06 4.31
CA LYS A 166 9.93 6.18 4.38
C LYS A 166 10.25 7.09 5.56
N LEU A 167 10.49 6.50 6.74
CA LEU A 167 10.86 7.24 7.96
C LEU A 167 12.15 8.04 7.77
N VAL A 168 13.20 7.41 7.26
CA VAL A 168 14.47 8.07 6.99
C VAL A 168 14.29 9.18 5.95
N GLY A 169 13.50 8.95 4.91
CA GLY A 169 13.16 9.96 3.91
C GLY A 169 12.40 11.15 4.49
N ALA A 170 11.66 10.95 5.57
CA ALA A 170 10.97 11.99 6.35
C ALA A 170 11.84 12.60 7.46
N GLY A 171 13.12 12.19 7.57
CA GLY A 171 14.09 12.71 8.55
C GLY A 171 14.16 11.95 9.87
N VAL A 172 13.45 10.83 10.00
CA VAL A 172 13.42 9.99 11.22
C VAL A 172 14.35 8.80 11.02
N LYS A 173 15.49 8.78 11.67
CA LYS A 173 16.57 7.79 11.46
C LYS A 173 16.74 6.80 12.60
N THR A 174 16.26 7.12 13.79
CA THR A 174 16.44 6.33 15.01
C THR A 174 15.10 6.01 15.67
N ALA A 175 15.07 4.99 16.53
CA ALA A 175 13.90 4.68 17.34
C ALA A 175 13.54 5.82 18.29
N ASP A 176 14.54 6.55 18.82
CA ASP A 176 14.32 7.69 19.70
C ASP A 176 13.58 8.83 18.97
N GLU A 177 14.05 9.20 17.78
CA GLU A 177 13.38 10.20 16.94
C GLU A 177 11.95 9.78 16.57
N LEU A 178 11.71 8.49 16.35
CA LEU A 178 10.36 7.95 16.11
C LEU A 178 9.48 8.05 17.37
N GLY A 179 10.05 7.76 18.53
CA GLY A 179 9.37 7.89 19.82
C GLY A 179 8.97 9.32 20.17
N ASP A 180 9.70 10.33 19.67
CA ASP A 180 9.43 11.74 19.90
C ASP A 180 8.25 12.27 19.05
N LEU A 181 7.87 11.58 17.97
CA LEU A 181 6.74 11.96 17.11
C LEU A 181 5.40 11.70 17.82
N ASP A 182 4.39 12.46 17.42
CA ASP A 182 3.00 12.11 17.70
C ASP A 182 2.40 11.23 16.58
N THR A 183 1.23 10.67 16.86
CA THR A 183 0.58 9.74 15.92
C THR A 183 0.18 10.43 14.61
N GLU A 184 -0.30 11.68 14.68
CA GLU A 184 -0.72 12.46 13.51
C GLU A 184 0.47 12.76 12.60
N GLU A 185 1.60 13.17 13.17
CA GLU A 185 2.84 13.42 12.42
C GLU A 185 3.36 12.15 11.73
N LEU A 186 3.29 11.00 12.41
CA LEU A 186 3.75 9.75 11.84
C LEU A 186 2.85 9.27 10.69
N VAL A 187 1.54 9.40 10.84
CA VAL A 187 0.55 9.11 9.78
C VAL A 187 0.81 10.00 8.56
N GLU A 188 0.99 11.31 8.74
CA GLU A 188 1.27 12.26 7.65
C GLU A 188 2.58 11.92 6.91
N LYS A 189 3.62 11.53 7.65
CA LYS A 189 4.94 11.24 7.08
C LYS A 189 5.03 9.89 6.36
N THR A 190 4.26 8.89 6.79
CA THR A 190 4.42 7.50 6.32
C THR A 190 3.22 6.97 5.56
N GLY A 191 2.03 7.57 5.75
CA GLY A 191 0.77 7.06 5.23
C GLY A 191 0.24 5.83 5.99
N LEU A 192 0.79 5.53 7.18
CA LEU A 192 0.25 4.47 8.04
C LEU A 192 -1.12 4.85 8.59
N ASP A 193 -1.92 3.85 8.95
CA ASP A 193 -3.10 4.08 9.76
C ASP A 193 -2.74 4.47 11.21
N GLU A 194 -3.67 5.14 11.90
CA GLU A 194 -3.44 5.64 13.26
C GLU A 194 -3.10 4.53 14.27
N GLU A 195 -3.66 3.33 14.08
CA GLU A 195 -3.42 2.21 15.00
C GLU A 195 -1.99 1.67 14.84
N ALA A 196 -1.53 1.48 13.61
CA ALA A 196 -0.18 1.06 13.31
C ALA A 196 0.85 2.12 13.73
N ALA A 197 0.58 3.40 13.45
CA ALA A 197 1.42 4.50 13.87
C ALA A 197 1.55 4.57 15.41
N SER A 198 0.43 4.45 16.12
CA SER A 198 0.41 4.43 17.58
C SER A 198 1.21 3.27 18.16
N LYS A 199 1.05 2.06 17.61
CA LYS A 199 1.80 0.86 18.03
C LYS A 199 3.30 1.04 17.87
N LEU A 200 3.73 1.58 16.73
CA LEU A 200 5.16 1.84 16.46
C LEU A 200 5.76 2.87 17.41
N ILE A 201 5.07 3.97 17.67
CA ILE A 201 5.50 4.98 18.65
C ILE A 201 5.59 4.38 20.05
N MET A 202 4.63 3.55 20.44
CA MET A 202 4.66 2.89 21.74
C MET A 202 5.81 1.89 21.84
N ALA A 203 6.11 1.15 20.78
CA ALA A 203 7.24 0.24 20.71
C ALA A 203 8.58 1.01 20.81
N ALA A 204 8.69 2.14 20.11
CA ALA A 204 9.87 3.01 20.19
C ALA A 204 10.07 3.58 21.60
N ARG A 205 9.01 4.05 22.26
CA ARG A 205 9.06 4.57 23.65
C ARG A 205 9.34 3.49 24.69
N ALA A 206 8.98 2.24 24.43
CA ALA A 206 9.26 1.13 25.33
C ALA A 206 10.79 0.89 25.48
N SER A 207 11.56 1.18 24.43
CA SER A 207 13.03 1.09 24.48
C SER A 207 13.69 2.11 25.43
N TRP A 208 12.98 3.18 25.82
CA TRP A 208 13.50 4.17 26.78
C TRP A 208 13.42 3.70 28.23
N ALA A 209 12.69 2.61 28.50
CA ALA A 209 12.49 2.10 29.85
C ALA A 209 13.48 0.99 30.25
N GLU A 210 14.36 0.59 29.33
CA GLU A 210 15.47 -0.35 29.59
C GLU A 210 16.81 0.38 29.78
#